data_3312a83aa8a1ee790e3b79222f8248a7
#
_entry.id   3312a83aa8a1ee790e3b79222f8248a7
#
_cell.length_a   1.000
_cell.length_b   1.000
_cell.length_c   1.000
_cell.angle_alpha   90.00
_cell.angle_beta   90.00
_cell.angle_gamma   90.00
#
_symmetry.space_group_name_H-M   'P 1'
#
loop_
_entity.id
_entity.type
_entity.pdbx_description
1 polymer ?
#
loop_
_entity_poly.entity_id
_entity_poly.type
_entity_poly.pdbx_seq_one_letter_code
_entity_poly.pdbx_strand_id
1 'polypeptide(L)'
;MNIHVEIDTHWCLEQLLQEGRITERDKLLVQTTNRQKDQLKWHPLQWIAHFNLKDQHHVQAHLSLNRLCQWFADRAQLPLFVIDPLKADVSALTQVMSQEFAIRNHILAVEVHTDRIVIGTDQPFQTDWLNNLEKSLAPKKIERVFLNPEQLQRYLREYYQVSRAVNSAQKDAAHDRDNNGVEALLQLGDSQNPDANDQHIVKLVDWILQFAFEQSASDIHMEPRKDNGKVRFRIDGVLHTIYNMPSNTLTAVISRIKILGRLNVAEKRKPQDGRLKTRTPKGQETELRLSTLPTAFGEKLVMRIFDPDVLVRSFQQLGFDQSLLQQWQRITQNSHGIILVTGPTGSGKTTTLYSSLKQLATEQVNVCTIEDPIEMLEPSFNQMQVNHAIELGFADGVRALMRQDPDIIMIGEI
;
A
#
# COMPACT_ATOMS: atom_id res chain seq x y z
N MET A 1 14.40 -39.32 -11.15
CA MET A 1 14.79 -39.62 -9.76
C MET A 1 14.26 -38.46 -8.90
N ASN A 2 13.04 -38.58 -8.35
CA ASN A 2 12.49 -37.57 -7.45
C ASN A 2 13.16 -37.69 -6.11
N ILE A 3 14.20 -36.92 -5.89
CA ILE A 3 14.81 -36.78 -4.57
C ILE A 3 13.95 -35.78 -3.83
N HIS A 4 13.12 -36.23 -2.90
CA HIS A 4 12.49 -35.39 -1.89
C HIS A 4 13.62 -34.83 -1.01
N VAL A 5 14.21 -33.74 -1.38
CA VAL A 5 15.13 -33.00 -0.53
C VAL A 5 14.29 -32.02 0.29
N GLU A 6 14.07 -32.36 1.55
CA GLU A 6 13.53 -31.40 2.48
C GLU A 6 14.56 -30.30 2.68
N ILE A 7 14.18 -29.07 2.34
CA ILE A 7 15.08 -27.92 2.49
C ILE A 7 15.11 -27.55 3.95
N ASP A 8 16.13 -27.97 4.66
CA ASP A 8 16.41 -27.56 6.02
C ASP A 8 17.62 -26.61 6.10
N THR A 9 17.82 -26.05 7.27
CA THR A 9 18.95 -25.13 7.52
C THR A 9 20.29 -25.83 7.34
N HIS A 10 20.38 -27.10 7.70
CA HIS A 10 21.62 -27.87 7.59
C HIS A 10 22.02 -28.05 6.13
N TRP A 11 21.09 -28.48 5.29
CA TRP A 11 21.31 -28.61 3.85
C TRP A 11 21.74 -27.30 3.20
N CYS A 12 21.05 -26.17 3.51
CA CYS A 12 21.42 -24.87 2.97
C CYS A 12 22.86 -24.45 3.34
N LEU A 13 23.23 -24.65 4.60
CA LEU A 13 24.57 -24.32 5.10
C LEU A 13 25.67 -25.19 4.45
N GLU A 14 25.40 -26.50 4.28
CA GLU A 14 26.33 -27.41 3.58
C GLU A 14 26.57 -26.94 2.14
N GLN A 15 25.50 -26.54 1.42
CA GLN A 15 25.64 -26.09 0.05
C GLN A 15 26.40 -24.75 -0.05
N LEU A 16 26.14 -23.80 0.84
CA LEU A 16 26.83 -22.52 0.90
C LEU A 16 28.33 -22.70 1.23
N LEU A 17 28.64 -23.68 2.11
CA LEU A 17 30.00 -24.02 2.47
C LEU A 17 30.75 -24.69 1.31
N GLN A 18 30.13 -25.67 0.64
CA GLN A 18 30.70 -26.37 -0.52
C GLN A 18 31.01 -25.39 -1.65
N GLU A 19 30.20 -24.35 -1.83
CA GLU A 19 30.44 -23.28 -2.78
C GLU A 19 31.45 -22.23 -2.29
N GLY A 20 31.94 -22.34 -1.05
CA GLY A 20 32.89 -21.39 -0.47
C GLY A 20 32.31 -20.01 -0.17
N ARG A 21 30.99 -19.87 -0.06
CA ARG A 21 30.33 -18.60 0.25
C ARG A 21 30.34 -18.24 1.74
N ILE A 22 30.42 -19.26 2.60
CA ILE A 22 30.53 -19.13 4.06
C ILE A 22 31.72 -19.92 4.58
N THR A 23 32.18 -19.60 5.78
CA THR A 23 33.23 -20.37 6.47
C THR A 23 32.64 -21.45 7.37
N GLU A 24 33.46 -22.45 7.76
CA GLU A 24 33.05 -23.44 8.79
C GLU A 24 32.63 -22.78 10.12
N ARG A 25 33.25 -21.67 10.47
CA ARG A 25 32.89 -20.89 11.65
C ARG A 25 31.49 -20.29 11.54
N ASP A 26 31.14 -19.75 10.38
CA ASP A 26 29.80 -19.20 10.11
C ASP A 26 28.73 -20.29 10.18
N LYS A 27 29.01 -21.46 9.59
CA LYS A 27 28.14 -22.63 9.67
C LYS A 27 27.90 -23.04 11.10
N LEU A 28 28.96 -23.18 11.91
CA LEU A 28 28.86 -23.58 13.31
C LEU A 28 28.06 -22.55 14.12
N LEU A 29 28.26 -21.24 13.88
CA LEU A 29 27.53 -20.16 14.53
C LEU A 29 26.03 -20.31 14.31
N VAL A 30 25.59 -20.52 13.06
CA VAL A 30 24.16 -20.64 12.71
C VAL A 30 23.55 -21.92 13.30
N GLN A 31 24.29 -23.04 13.32
CA GLN A 31 23.85 -24.33 13.83
C GLN A 31 23.71 -24.37 15.36
N THR A 32 24.61 -23.69 16.08
CA THR A 32 24.62 -23.69 17.55
C THR A 32 23.69 -22.66 18.19
N THR A 33 23.21 -21.72 17.42
CA THR A 33 22.30 -20.66 17.93
C THR A 33 20.87 -21.20 18.04
N ASN A 34 20.28 -21.09 19.21
CA ASN A 34 18.90 -21.52 19.47
C ASN A 34 17.90 -20.51 18.85
N ARG A 35 16.87 -21.05 18.19
CA ARG A 35 15.76 -20.28 17.66
C ARG A 35 14.78 -19.90 18.77
N GLN A 36 14.30 -18.65 18.76
CA GLN A 36 13.18 -18.23 19.60
C GLN A 36 11.85 -18.78 19.05
N LYS A 37 10.77 -18.72 19.86
CA LYS A 37 9.47 -19.30 19.48
C LYS A 37 8.90 -18.80 18.15
N ASP A 38 9.05 -17.53 17.87
CA ASP A 38 8.64 -16.87 16.62
C ASP A 38 9.52 -17.27 15.42
N GLN A 39 10.80 -17.55 15.68
CA GLN A 39 11.79 -17.94 14.65
C GLN A 39 11.70 -19.42 14.23
N LEU A 40 10.99 -20.26 15.00
CA LEU A 40 10.83 -21.68 14.68
C LEU A 40 10.13 -21.92 13.34
N LYS A 41 9.30 -20.97 12.90
CA LYS A 41 8.55 -21.05 11.64
C LYS A 41 9.27 -20.37 10.47
N TRP A 42 10.46 -19.83 10.70
CA TRP A 42 11.20 -19.17 9.63
C TRP A 42 11.73 -20.17 8.63
N HIS A 43 11.67 -19.79 7.37
CA HIS A 43 12.31 -20.52 6.29
C HIS A 43 13.84 -20.58 6.53
N PRO A 44 14.55 -21.66 6.14
CA PRO A 44 16.00 -21.76 6.30
C PRO A 44 16.79 -20.55 5.82
N LEU A 45 16.42 -19.98 4.66
CA LEU A 45 17.07 -18.79 4.10
C LEU A 45 16.86 -17.54 4.98
N GLN A 46 15.69 -17.38 5.60
CA GLN A 46 15.43 -16.27 6.53
C GLN A 46 16.30 -16.40 7.79
N TRP A 47 16.43 -17.64 8.30
CA TRP A 47 17.27 -17.91 9.46
C TRP A 47 18.74 -17.62 9.18
N ILE A 48 19.28 -18.03 8.04
CA ILE A 48 20.67 -17.76 7.65
C ILE A 48 20.90 -16.26 7.44
N ALA A 49 19.95 -15.56 6.78
CA ALA A 49 20.02 -14.12 6.54
C ALA A 49 20.09 -13.30 7.83
N HIS A 50 19.43 -13.77 8.89
CA HIS A 50 19.40 -13.10 10.20
C HIS A 50 20.80 -12.88 10.80
N PHE A 51 21.76 -13.73 10.49
CA PHE A 51 23.14 -13.62 10.97
C PHE A 51 24.00 -12.62 10.21
N ASN A 52 23.48 -12.07 9.11
CA ASN A 52 24.17 -11.08 8.29
C ASN A 52 25.62 -11.49 7.92
N LEU A 53 25.82 -12.77 7.55
CA LEU A 53 27.12 -13.36 7.25
C LEU A 53 27.78 -12.66 6.07
N LYS A 54 29.11 -12.58 6.06
CA LYS A 54 29.87 -12.05 4.90
C LYS A 54 29.88 -13.06 3.76
N ASP A 55 29.59 -12.60 2.54
CA ASP A 55 29.73 -13.43 1.35
C ASP A 55 31.22 -13.50 0.95
N GLN A 56 31.83 -14.69 1.04
CA GLN A 56 33.24 -14.86 0.71
C GLN A 56 33.55 -14.65 -0.78
N HIS A 57 32.54 -14.71 -1.65
CA HIS A 57 32.70 -14.40 -3.09
C HIS A 57 32.67 -12.89 -3.38
N HIS A 58 32.13 -12.08 -2.47
CA HIS A 58 31.98 -10.63 -2.63
C HIS A 58 32.42 -9.90 -1.36
N VAL A 59 33.70 -9.53 -1.28
CA VAL A 59 34.41 -9.04 -0.07
C VAL A 59 33.73 -7.87 0.69
N GLN A 60 32.81 -7.12 0.05
CA GLN A 60 32.07 -6.01 0.67
C GLN A 60 30.59 -6.30 0.88
N ALA A 61 30.15 -7.53 0.67
CA ALA A 61 28.74 -7.86 0.68
C ALA A 61 28.38 -8.91 1.72
N HIS A 62 27.19 -8.75 2.31
CA HIS A 62 26.62 -9.71 3.24
C HIS A 62 25.55 -10.58 2.55
N LEU A 63 25.36 -11.79 3.05
CA LEU A 63 24.33 -12.72 2.61
C LEU A 63 22.94 -12.27 3.12
N SER A 64 22.40 -11.20 2.51
CA SER A 64 21.04 -10.76 2.75
C SER A 64 20.03 -11.80 2.22
N LEU A 65 18.79 -11.76 2.70
CA LEU A 65 17.73 -12.66 2.26
C LEU A 65 17.56 -12.65 0.73
N ASN A 66 17.59 -11.48 0.10
CA ASN A 66 17.46 -11.36 -1.36
C ASN A 66 18.60 -12.06 -2.11
N ARG A 67 19.82 -11.97 -1.61
CA ARG A 67 20.98 -12.68 -2.19
C ARG A 67 20.88 -14.19 -2.02
N LEU A 68 20.44 -14.63 -0.86
CA LEU A 68 20.18 -16.04 -0.60
C LEU A 68 19.05 -16.58 -1.47
N CYS A 69 17.98 -15.79 -1.68
CA CYS A 69 16.90 -16.14 -2.61
C CYS A 69 17.39 -16.26 -4.05
N GLN A 70 18.22 -15.33 -4.52
CA GLN A 70 18.80 -15.41 -5.87
C GLN A 70 19.69 -16.65 -6.02
N TRP A 71 20.61 -16.87 -5.08
CA TRP A 71 21.45 -18.05 -5.06
C TRP A 71 20.64 -19.35 -5.11
N PHE A 72 19.56 -19.41 -4.33
CA PHE A 72 18.72 -20.61 -4.25
C PHE A 72 17.87 -20.83 -5.51
N ALA A 73 17.35 -19.75 -6.08
CA ALA A 73 16.60 -19.77 -7.33
C ALA A 73 17.46 -20.30 -8.50
N ASP A 74 18.71 -19.81 -8.61
CA ASP A 74 19.69 -20.25 -9.62
C ASP A 74 19.98 -21.75 -9.47
N ARG A 75 20.14 -22.23 -8.24
CA ARG A 75 20.39 -23.64 -7.96
C ARG A 75 19.16 -24.54 -8.24
N ALA A 76 17.97 -24.03 -7.97
CA ALA A 76 16.72 -24.71 -8.28
C ALA A 76 16.33 -24.65 -9.75
N GLN A 77 17.08 -23.90 -10.56
CA GLN A 77 16.77 -23.61 -11.97
C GLN A 77 15.37 -23.02 -12.15
N LEU A 78 14.94 -22.21 -11.22
CA LEU A 78 13.70 -21.45 -11.29
C LEU A 78 14.00 -19.93 -11.32
N PRO A 79 13.30 -19.14 -12.14
CA PRO A 79 13.45 -17.70 -12.09
C PRO A 79 12.99 -17.16 -10.72
N LEU A 80 13.79 -16.25 -10.14
CA LEU A 80 13.37 -15.49 -8.96
C LEU A 80 12.30 -14.49 -9.39
N PHE A 81 11.13 -14.59 -8.77
CA PHE A 81 10.01 -13.70 -9.04
C PHE A 81 9.81 -12.75 -7.84
N VAL A 82 9.68 -11.48 -8.13
CA VAL A 82 9.35 -10.45 -7.14
C VAL A 82 7.90 -10.05 -7.34
N ILE A 83 7.07 -10.31 -6.34
CA ILE A 83 5.66 -9.93 -6.41
C ILE A 83 5.55 -8.41 -6.41
N ASP A 84 4.98 -7.88 -7.50
CA ASP A 84 4.55 -6.49 -7.57
C ASP A 84 3.06 -6.43 -7.19
N PRO A 85 2.74 -5.99 -5.96
CA PRO A 85 1.36 -6.01 -5.47
C PRO A 85 0.42 -5.10 -6.27
N LEU A 86 0.97 -4.14 -7.03
CA LEU A 86 0.19 -3.23 -7.86
C LEU A 86 -0.27 -3.86 -9.18
N LYS A 87 0.37 -4.97 -9.59
CA LYS A 87 0.00 -5.73 -10.79
C LYS A 87 -0.82 -6.98 -10.47
N ALA A 88 -0.93 -7.34 -9.20
CA ALA A 88 -1.60 -8.53 -8.75
C ALA A 88 -3.14 -8.38 -8.83
N ASP A 89 -3.80 -9.15 -9.68
CA ASP A 89 -5.26 -9.33 -9.61
C ASP A 89 -5.61 -10.34 -8.52
N VAL A 90 -5.73 -9.86 -7.29
CA VAL A 90 -5.97 -10.68 -6.09
C VAL A 90 -7.22 -11.58 -6.25
N SER A 91 -8.25 -11.10 -6.94
CA SER A 91 -9.46 -11.88 -7.19
C SER A 91 -9.16 -13.09 -8.08
N ALA A 92 -8.47 -12.88 -9.21
CA ALA A 92 -8.09 -13.96 -10.12
C ALA A 92 -7.09 -14.93 -9.47
N LEU A 93 -6.11 -14.42 -8.71
CA LEU A 93 -5.07 -15.22 -8.06
C LEU A 93 -5.64 -16.17 -7.01
N THR A 94 -6.58 -15.71 -6.18
CA THR A 94 -7.16 -16.51 -5.10
C THR A 94 -8.20 -17.54 -5.58
N GLN A 95 -8.67 -17.42 -6.81
CA GLN A 95 -9.56 -18.42 -7.44
C GLN A 95 -8.81 -19.65 -7.97
N VAL A 96 -7.48 -19.57 -8.16
CA VAL A 96 -6.67 -20.66 -8.71
C VAL A 96 -6.67 -21.89 -7.80
N MET A 97 -6.59 -21.68 -6.48
CA MET A 97 -6.55 -22.76 -5.48
C MET A 97 -7.10 -22.30 -4.13
N SER A 98 -7.43 -23.26 -3.24
CA SER A 98 -7.85 -22.93 -1.88
C SER A 98 -6.66 -22.45 -1.02
N GLN A 99 -6.95 -21.63 0.01
CA GLN A 99 -5.93 -21.17 0.93
C GLN A 99 -5.21 -22.33 1.65
N GLU A 100 -5.96 -23.35 2.08
CA GLU A 100 -5.40 -24.50 2.79
C GLU A 100 -4.44 -25.29 1.90
N PHE A 101 -4.78 -25.43 0.61
CA PHE A 101 -3.91 -26.08 -0.37
C PHE A 101 -2.64 -25.26 -0.60
N ALA A 102 -2.77 -23.95 -0.76
CA ALA A 102 -1.65 -23.02 -0.96
C ALA A 102 -0.69 -23.01 0.24
N ILE A 103 -1.21 -22.94 1.48
CA ILE A 103 -0.40 -22.97 2.71
C ILE A 103 0.31 -24.31 2.86
N ARG A 104 -0.40 -25.42 2.69
CA ARG A 104 0.17 -26.76 2.88
C ARG A 104 1.30 -27.07 1.91
N ASN A 105 1.21 -26.57 0.69
CA ASN A 105 2.19 -26.83 -0.36
C ASN A 105 3.20 -25.71 -0.55
N HIS A 106 3.16 -24.65 0.28
CA HIS A 106 4.06 -23.50 0.17
C HIS A 106 4.07 -22.88 -1.23
N ILE A 107 2.87 -22.61 -1.79
CA ILE A 107 2.70 -22.08 -3.14
C ILE A 107 1.70 -20.90 -3.16
N LEU A 108 1.87 -20.02 -4.13
CA LEU A 108 0.95 -18.92 -4.39
C LEU A 108 0.87 -18.66 -5.89
N ALA A 109 -0.34 -18.52 -6.44
CA ALA A 109 -0.50 -17.99 -7.78
C ALA A 109 -0.08 -16.51 -7.79
N VAL A 110 0.82 -16.14 -8.71
CA VAL A 110 1.37 -14.77 -8.80
C VAL A 110 0.95 -14.06 -10.07
N GLU A 111 0.65 -14.81 -11.15
CA GLU A 111 0.06 -14.27 -12.38
C GLU A 111 -0.93 -15.27 -12.97
N VAL A 112 -2.02 -14.75 -13.54
CA VAL A 112 -3.03 -15.54 -14.27
C VAL A 112 -3.21 -14.94 -15.66
N HIS A 113 -2.76 -15.69 -16.67
CA HIS A 113 -2.94 -15.36 -18.08
C HIS A 113 -4.04 -16.21 -18.72
N THR A 114 -4.34 -15.95 -19.98
CA THR A 114 -5.34 -16.72 -20.75
C THR A 114 -4.89 -18.15 -20.99
N ASP A 115 -3.59 -18.37 -21.23
CA ASP A 115 -2.97 -19.63 -21.63
C ASP A 115 -2.10 -20.28 -20.54
N ARG A 116 -1.72 -19.54 -19.53
CA ARG A 116 -0.83 -20.01 -18.45
C ARG A 116 -1.15 -19.39 -17.11
N ILE A 117 -0.66 -20.04 -16.06
CA ILE A 117 -0.69 -19.54 -14.66
C ILE A 117 0.71 -19.66 -14.09
N VAL A 118 1.22 -18.57 -13.51
CA VAL A 118 2.52 -18.56 -12.84
C VAL A 118 2.30 -18.82 -11.36
N ILE A 119 2.96 -19.85 -10.83
CA ILE A 119 2.89 -20.26 -9.43
C ILE A 119 4.25 -20.13 -8.79
N GLY A 120 4.31 -19.31 -7.76
CA GLY A 120 5.50 -19.12 -6.95
C GLY A 120 5.56 -20.07 -5.77
N THR A 121 6.76 -20.50 -5.42
CA THR A 121 7.04 -21.37 -4.26
C THR A 121 8.34 -20.99 -3.58
N ASP A 122 8.43 -21.21 -2.28
CA ASP A 122 9.69 -21.19 -1.52
C ASP A 122 10.29 -22.59 -1.33
N GLN A 123 9.55 -23.66 -1.78
CA GLN A 123 9.95 -25.07 -1.71
C GLN A 123 10.07 -25.67 -3.11
N PRO A 124 11.06 -25.29 -3.93
CA PRO A 124 11.12 -25.62 -5.36
C PRO A 124 11.23 -27.10 -5.67
N PHE A 125 11.72 -27.93 -4.73
CA PHE A 125 11.88 -29.38 -4.89
C PHE A 125 10.62 -30.17 -4.50
N GLN A 126 9.63 -29.55 -3.84
CA GLN A 126 8.33 -30.15 -3.56
C GLN A 126 7.41 -29.95 -4.76
N THR A 127 7.15 -31.00 -5.50
CA THR A 127 6.36 -30.97 -6.75
C THR A 127 5.10 -31.83 -6.74
N ASP A 128 4.78 -32.48 -5.61
CA ASP A 128 3.64 -33.41 -5.50
C ASP A 128 2.30 -32.77 -5.80
N TRP A 129 2.18 -31.47 -5.56
CA TRP A 129 1.00 -30.67 -5.85
C TRP A 129 0.78 -30.40 -7.34
N LEU A 130 1.83 -30.47 -8.16
CA LEU A 130 1.82 -30.02 -9.56
C LEU A 130 0.83 -30.81 -10.40
N ASN A 131 0.90 -32.15 -10.36
CA ASN A 131 0.02 -33.03 -11.15
C ASN A 131 -1.48 -32.81 -10.84
N ASN A 132 -1.81 -32.50 -9.61
CA ASN A 132 -3.18 -32.23 -9.18
C ASN A 132 -3.69 -30.90 -9.73
N LEU A 133 -2.85 -29.88 -9.67
CA LEU A 133 -3.17 -28.55 -10.15
C LEU A 133 -3.23 -28.51 -11.68
N GLU A 134 -2.34 -29.15 -12.40
CA GLU A 134 -2.35 -29.26 -13.86
C GLU A 134 -3.67 -29.87 -14.38
N LYS A 135 -4.16 -30.91 -13.71
CA LYS A 135 -5.45 -31.51 -14.08
C LYS A 135 -6.64 -30.59 -13.85
N SER A 136 -6.62 -29.83 -12.76
CA SER A 136 -7.74 -28.94 -12.41
C SER A 136 -7.74 -27.65 -13.21
N LEU A 137 -6.60 -27.19 -13.71
CA LEU A 137 -6.43 -25.93 -14.41
C LEU A 137 -6.32 -26.09 -15.94
N ALA A 138 -6.37 -27.33 -16.45
CA ALA A 138 -6.35 -27.58 -17.91
C ALA A 138 -7.42 -26.74 -18.63
N PRO A 139 -7.12 -26.16 -19.79
CA PRO A 139 -5.93 -26.36 -20.64
C PRO A 139 -4.75 -25.42 -20.34
N LYS A 140 -4.79 -24.61 -19.28
CA LYS A 140 -3.71 -23.66 -18.97
C LYS A 140 -2.45 -24.37 -18.50
N LYS A 141 -1.30 -23.88 -18.93
CA LYS A 141 0.00 -24.37 -18.50
C LYS A 141 0.41 -23.75 -17.16
N ILE A 142 1.08 -24.53 -16.32
CA ILE A 142 1.66 -24.04 -15.07
C ILE A 142 3.14 -23.71 -15.30
N GLU A 143 3.53 -22.46 -15.01
CA GLU A 143 4.93 -22.02 -14.93
C GLU A 143 5.29 -21.86 -13.46
N ARG A 144 6.46 -22.37 -13.06
CA ARG A 144 6.93 -22.28 -11.68
C ARG A 144 8.01 -21.22 -11.55
N VAL A 145 7.95 -20.45 -10.47
CA VAL A 145 8.95 -19.44 -10.11
C VAL A 145 9.33 -19.59 -8.64
N PHE A 146 10.52 -19.14 -8.27
CA PHE A 146 10.93 -19.06 -6.88
C PHE A 146 10.48 -17.74 -6.27
N LEU A 147 9.92 -17.78 -5.06
CA LEU A 147 9.52 -16.61 -4.29
C LEU A 147 10.36 -16.43 -3.04
N ASN A 148 10.60 -15.18 -2.69
CA ASN A 148 11.11 -14.85 -1.37
C ASN A 148 10.13 -15.37 -0.29
N PRO A 149 10.59 -16.19 0.68
CA PRO A 149 9.73 -16.78 1.71
C PRO A 149 8.93 -15.77 2.53
N GLU A 150 9.47 -14.59 2.80
CA GLU A 150 8.74 -13.52 3.48
C GLU A 150 7.59 -12.99 2.64
N GLN A 151 7.82 -12.76 1.35
CA GLN A 151 6.77 -12.35 0.43
C GLN A 151 5.69 -13.42 0.28
N LEU A 152 6.09 -14.68 0.13
CA LEU A 152 5.13 -15.79 0.04
C LEU A 152 4.22 -15.86 1.27
N GLN A 153 4.79 -15.86 2.47
CA GLN A 153 4.01 -15.93 3.71
C GLN A 153 3.12 -14.72 3.94
N ARG A 154 3.60 -13.53 3.56
CA ARG A 154 2.85 -12.29 3.65
C ARG A 154 1.65 -12.31 2.71
N TYR A 155 1.88 -12.49 1.40
CA TYR A 155 0.83 -12.40 0.39
C TYR A 155 -0.15 -13.58 0.44
N LEU A 156 0.28 -14.77 0.88
CA LEU A 156 -0.64 -15.86 1.21
C LEU A 156 -1.71 -15.44 2.23
N ARG A 157 -1.29 -14.77 3.30
CA ARG A 157 -2.25 -14.29 4.32
C ARG A 157 -3.11 -13.16 3.78
N GLU A 158 -2.51 -12.14 3.20
CA GLU A 158 -3.18 -10.93 2.74
C GLU A 158 -4.21 -11.22 1.64
N TYR A 159 -3.83 -11.90 0.57
CA TYR A 159 -4.70 -12.13 -0.58
C TYR A 159 -5.91 -12.98 -0.22
N TYR A 160 -5.72 -14.08 0.52
CA TYR A 160 -6.84 -14.91 0.94
C TYR A 160 -7.70 -14.29 2.04
N GLN A 161 -7.15 -13.44 2.88
CA GLN A 161 -7.92 -12.69 3.86
C GLN A 161 -8.88 -11.71 3.19
N VAL A 162 -8.40 -10.97 2.19
CA VAL A 162 -9.22 -10.04 1.39
C VAL A 162 -10.29 -10.79 0.61
N SER A 163 -9.91 -11.86 -0.10
CA SER A 163 -10.84 -12.68 -0.85
C SER A 163 -11.96 -13.26 0.03
N ARG A 164 -11.62 -13.72 1.23
CA ARG A 164 -12.64 -14.19 2.20
C ARG A 164 -13.55 -13.07 2.67
N ALA A 165 -13.01 -11.89 2.99
CA ALA A 165 -13.83 -10.76 3.42
C ALA A 165 -14.87 -10.36 2.36
N VAL A 166 -14.45 -10.30 1.09
CA VAL A 166 -15.34 -10.01 -0.04
C VAL A 166 -16.38 -11.11 -0.24
N ASN A 167 -15.97 -12.39 -0.22
CA ASN A 167 -16.87 -13.53 -0.43
C ASN A 167 -17.88 -13.69 0.72
N SER A 168 -17.49 -13.38 1.97
CA SER A 168 -18.40 -13.42 3.12
C SER A 168 -19.43 -12.30 3.06
N ALA A 169 -19.03 -11.09 2.74
CA ALA A 169 -19.95 -9.97 2.50
C ALA A 169 -20.96 -10.25 1.38
N GLN A 170 -20.63 -11.14 0.42
CA GLN A 170 -21.58 -11.61 -0.61
C GLN A 170 -22.54 -12.69 -0.10
N LYS A 171 -22.07 -13.61 0.75
CA LYS A 171 -22.89 -14.72 1.26
C LYS A 171 -23.93 -14.25 2.26
N ASP A 172 -23.57 -13.28 3.11
CA ASP A 172 -24.52 -12.70 4.06
C ASP A 172 -25.66 -11.98 3.31
N ALA A 173 -25.37 -11.29 2.22
CA ALA A 173 -26.37 -10.73 1.31
C ALA A 173 -27.21 -11.80 0.56
N ALA A 174 -26.77 -13.05 0.45
CA ALA A 174 -27.51 -14.13 -0.21
C ALA A 174 -28.33 -14.97 0.79
N HIS A 175 -27.90 -15.11 2.05
CA HIS A 175 -28.63 -15.88 3.09
C HIS A 175 -29.93 -15.23 3.50
N ASP A 176 -30.04 -13.89 3.43
CA ASP A 176 -31.32 -13.17 3.62
C ASP A 176 -32.36 -13.46 2.54
N ARG A 177 -31.96 -14.10 1.41
CA ARG A 177 -32.88 -14.48 0.33
C ARG A 177 -33.69 -15.76 0.60
N ASP A 178 -33.15 -16.68 1.37
CA ASP A 178 -33.78 -17.99 1.55
C ASP A 178 -34.81 -18.04 2.70
N ASN A 179 -34.87 -17.03 3.58
CA ASN A 179 -35.72 -17.06 4.77
C ASN A 179 -37.00 -16.20 4.69
N ASN A 180 -37.23 -15.42 3.64
CA ASN A 180 -38.39 -14.55 3.56
C ASN A 180 -39.31 -14.89 2.37
N GLY A 181 -40.53 -15.29 2.69
CA GLY A 181 -41.58 -15.57 1.71
C GLY A 181 -42.04 -14.35 0.88
N VAL A 182 -42.96 -14.59 -0.06
CA VAL A 182 -43.44 -13.66 -1.10
C VAL A 182 -43.87 -12.26 -0.58
N GLU A 183 -44.25 -12.12 0.69
CA GLU A 183 -44.60 -10.83 1.30
C GLU A 183 -43.41 -9.89 1.53
N ALA A 184 -42.22 -10.43 1.68
CA ALA A 184 -40.97 -9.65 1.78
C ALA A 184 -40.56 -9.01 0.44
N LEU A 185 -41.03 -9.54 -0.68
CA LEU A 185 -40.74 -9.00 -2.03
C LEU A 185 -41.36 -7.61 -2.28
N LEU A 186 -42.36 -7.23 -1.56
CA LEU A 186 -43.02 -5.92 -1.67
C LEU A 186 -42.39 -4.84 -0.78
N GLN A 187 -41.63 -5.24 0.24
CA GLN A 187 -40.86 -4.31 1.13
C GLN A 187 -39.38 -4.18 0.73
N LEU A 188 -38.94 -4.88 -0.31
CA LEU A 188 -37.54 -4.99 -0.76
C LEU A 188 -37.07 -3.79 -1.59
N GLY A 189 -37.23 -2.57 -1.07
CA GLY A 189 -36.52 -1.42 -1.62
C GLY A 189 -35.06 -1.28 -1.18
N ASP A 190 -34.70 -1.76 0.04
CA ASP A 190 -33.43 -1.35 0.67
C ASP A 190 -32.57 -2.44 1.35
N SER A 191 -33.01 -3.70 1.44
CA SER A 191 -32.34 -4.71 2.29
C SER A 191 -31.37 -5.68 1.58
N GLN A 192 -30.90 -5.36 0.39
CA GLN A 192 -30.01 -6.24 -0.39
C GLN A 192 -28.51 -5.89 -0.31
N ASN A 193 -28.13 -4.92 0.50
CA ASN A 193 -26.73 -4.49 0.62
C ASN A 193 -26.13 -4.98 1.95
N PRO A 194 -24.85 -5.47 1.95
CA PRO A 194 -24.11 -5.73 3.18
C PRO A 194 -24.16 -4.49 4.08
N ASP A 195 -24.39 -4.69 5.39
CA ASP A 195 -24.37 -3.58 6.34
C ASP A 195 -22.97 -2.97 6.41
N ALA A 196 -22.92 -1.65 6.46
CA ALA A 196 -21.66 -0.92 6.63
C ALA A 196 -20.95 -1.25 7.96
N ASN A 197 -21.65 -1.78 8.95
CA ASN A 197 -21.12 -2.22 10.25
C ASN A 197 -20.75 -3.71 10.29
N ASP A 198 -20.97 -4.45 9.21
CA ASP A 198 -20.53 -5.83 9.11
C ASP A 198 -19.02 -5.95 9.33
N GLN A 199 -18.61 -6.91 10.16
CA GLN A 199 -17.19 -7.14 10.48
C GLN A 199 -16.33 -7.38 9.24
N HIS A 200 -16.91 -7.98 8.20
CA HIS A 200 -16.20 -8.21 6.93
C HIS A 200 -15.95 -6.91 6.19
N ILE A 201 -16.91 -5.99 6.18
CA ILE A 201 -16.76 -4.65 5.59
C ILE A 201 -15.76 -3.81 6.38
N VAL A 202 -15.80 -3.87 7.71
CA VAL A 202 -14.81 -3.19 8.57
C VAL A 202 -13.39 -3.64 8.25
N LYS A 203 -13.15 -4.98 8.21
CA LYS A 203 -11.83 -5.54 7.87
C LYS A 203 -11.37 -5.18 6.47
N LEU A 204 -12.31 -5.07 5.51
CA LEU A 204 -11.99 -4.70 4.14
C LEU A 204 -11.58 -3.22 4.05
N VAL A 205 -12.24 -2.33 4.76
CA VAL A 205 -11.86 -0.92 4.87
C VAL A 205 -10.49 -0.79 5.51
N ASP A 206 -10.26 -1.46 6.64
CA ASP A 206 -8.97 -1.45 7.34
C ASP A 206 -7.83 -1.93 6.42
N TRP A 207 -8.05 -3.01 5.68
CA TRP A 207 -7.07 -3.52 4.72
C TRP A 207 -6.79 -2.51 3.59
N ILE A 208 -7.83 -1.91 3.00
CA ILE A 208 -7.66 -0.92 1.93
C ILE A 208 -6.81 0.26 2.41
N LEU A 209 -7.09 0.77 3.61
CA LEU A 209 -6.34 1.88 4.20
C LEU A 209 -4.90 1.50 4.50
N GLN A 210 -4.69 0.36 5.17
CA GLN A 210 -3.36 -0.14 5.50
C GLN A 210 -2.52 -0.34 4.24
N PHE A 211 -3.10 -1.00 3.22
CA PHE A 211 -2.41 -1.27 1.97
C PHE A 211 -2.08 0.02 1.20
N ALA A 212 -2.95 1.02 1.21
CA ALA A 212 -2.68 2.32 0.62
C ALA A 212 -1.49 3.03 1.29
N PHE A 213 -1.39 2.98 2.63
CA PHE A 213 -0.24 3.53 3.36
C PHE A 213 1.05 2.78 3.03
N GLU A 214 1.02 1.45 2.98
CA GLU A 214 2.19 0.63 2.65
C GLU A 214 2.72 0.89 1.24
N GLN A 215 1.82 1.18 0.29
CA GLN A 215 2.17 1.52 -1.09
C GLN A 215 2.47 3.01 -1.28
N SER A 216 2.45 3.83 -0.23
CA SER A 216 2.64 5.28 -0.31
C SER A 216 1.70 5.94 -1.32
N ALA A 217 0.45 5.49 -1.36
CA ALA A 217 -0.56 6.05 -2.24
C ALA A 217 -0.93 7.48 -1.81
N SER A 218 -1.07 8.38 -2.76
CA SER A 218 -1.56 9.75 -2.51
C SER A 218 -3.09 9.82 -2.44
N ASP A 219 -3.77 9.01 -3.25
CA ASP A 219 -5.23 9.00 -3.30
C ASP A 219 -5.76 7.55 -3.44
N ILE A 220 -6.90 7.28 -2.81
CA ILE A 220 -7.67 6.05 -2.97
C ILE A 220 -8.96 6.40 -3.71
N HIS A 221 -9.20 5.76 -4.86
CA HIS A 221 -10.40 5.94 -5.65
C HIS A 221 -11.28 4.70 -5.55
N MET A 222 -12.53 4.88 -5.18
CA MET A 222 -13.58 3.84 -5.18
C MET A 222 -14.61 4.18 -6.22
N GLU A 223 -14.67 3.39 -7.28
CA GLU A 223 -15.40 3.72 -8.49
C GLU A 223 -16.44 2.64 -8.83
N PRO A 224 -17.74 2.93 -8.65
CA PRO A 224 -18.79 2.02 -9.08
C PRO A 224 -18.81 1.91 -10.62
N ARG A 225 -19.07 0.72 -11.11
CA ARG A 225 -19.31 0.39 -12.51
C ARG A 225 -20.57 -0.47 -12.61
N LYS A 226 -21.00 -0.76 -13.83
CA LYS A 226 -22.26 -1.51 -14.09
C LYS A 226 -22.30 -2.84 -13.35
N ASP A 227 -21.26 -3.66 -13.48
CA ASP A 227 -21.24 -5.04 -12.99
C ASP A 227 -20.34 -5.21 -11.75
N ASN A 228 -19.39 -4.33 -11.53
CA ASN A 228 -18.44 -4.39 -10.41
C ASN A 228 -17.99 -2.98 -10.01
N GLY A 229 -17.33 -2.90 -8.86
CA GLY A 229 -16.67 -1.69 -8.39
C GLY A 229 -15.16 -1.83 -8.45
N LYS A 230 -14.46 -0.74 -8.77
CA LYS A 230 -13.00 -0.70 -8.82
C LYS A 230 -12.45 0.10 -7.66
N VAL A 231 -11.46 -0.46 -6.96
CA VAL A 231 -10.60 0.26 -6.02
C VAL A 231 -9.27 0.51 -6.73
N ARG A 232 -8.89 1.78 -6.84
CA ARG A 232 -7.63 2.20 -7.47
C ARG A 232 -6.85 3.10 -6.53
N PHE A 233 -5.54 2.95 -6.53
CA PHE A 233 -4.63 3.85 -5.83
C PHE A 233 -3.88 4.74 -6.81
N ARG A 234 -3.67 5.99 -6.43
CA ARG A 234 -2.74 6.88 -7.13
C ARG A 234 -1.40 6.78 -6.44
N ILE A 235 -0.39 6.35 -7.18
CA ILE A 235 1.00 6.21 -6.70
C ILE A 235 1.88 6.89 -7.73
N ASP A 236 2.73 7.80 -7.30
CA ASP A 236 3.60 8.61 -8.17
C ASP A 236 2.85 9.25 -9.36
N GLY A 237 1.64 9.74 -9.10
CA GLY A 237 0.78 10.38 -10.10
C GLY A 237 -0.02 9.41 -10.99
N VAL A 238 0.27 8.10 -10.99
CA VAL A 238 -0.38 7.09 -11.82
C VAL A 238 -1.45 6.32 -11.04
N LEU A 239 -2.59 6.03 -11.68
CA LEU A 239 -3.67 5.22 -11.10
C LEU A 239 -3.49 3.74 -11.38
N HIS A 240 -3.33 2.95 -10.32
CA HIS A 240 -3.23 1.49 -10.34
C HIS A 240 -4.53 0.85 -9.85
N THR A 241 -5.04 -0.15 -10.57
CA THR A 241 -6.19 -0.94 -10.10
C THR A 241 -5.69 -1.95 -9.08
N ILE A 242 -6.20 -1.85 -7.85
CA ILE A 242 -5.81 -2.70 -6.73
C ILE A 242 -6.76 -3.88 -6.57
N TYR A 243 -8.07 -3.61 -6.66
CA TYR A 243 -9.08 -4.64 -6.47
C TYR A 243 -10.35 -4.35 -7.27
N ASN A 244 -10.95 -5.41 -7.81
CA ASN A 244 -12.29 -5.38 -8.37
C ASN A 244 -13.22 -6.14 -7.44
N MET A 245 -14.29 -5.51 -6.97
CA MET A 245 -15.25 -6.12 -6.06
C MET A 245 -16.68 -5.94 -6.59
N PRO A 246 -17.64 -6.76 -6.14
CA PRO A 246 -19.05 -6.59 -6.49
C PRO A 246 -19.56 -5.19 -6.10
N SER A 247 -20.49 -4.66 -6.89
CA SER A 247 -20.99 -3.29 -6.70
C SER A 247 -21.69 -3.09 -5.34
N ASN A 248 -22.38 -4.12 -4.82
CA ASN A 248 -22.99 -4.09 -3.49
C ASN A 248 -21.94 -4.01 -2.36
N THR A 249 -20.87 -4.78 -2.46
CA THR A 249 -19.74 -4.73 -1.50
C THR A 249 -19.06 -3.37 -1.54
N LEU A 250 -18.81 -2.80 -2.74
CA LEU A 250 -18.25 -1.46 -2.85
C LEU A 250 -19.16 -0.40 -2.20
N THR A 251 -20.46 -0.51 -2.41
CA THR A 251 -21.44 0.42 -1.80
C THR A 251 -21.40 0.35 -0.28
N ALA A 252 -21.29 -0.85 0.31
CA ALA A 252 -21.16 -1.02 1.76
C ALA A 252 -19.83 -0.44 2.29
N VAL A 253 -18.73 -0.66 1.57
CA VAL A 253 -17.41 -0.07 1.89
C VAL A 253 -17.48 1.46 1.86
N ILE A 254 -18.09 2.06 0.83
CA ILE A 254 -18.28 3.51 0.73
C ILE A 254 -19.14 4.01 1.89
N SER A 255 -20.25 3.33 2.22
CA SER A 255 -21.11 3.68 3.33
C SER A 255 -20.36 3.64 4.67
N ARG A 256 -19.51 2.63 4.88
CA ARG A 256 -18.65 2.54 6.08
C ARG A 256 -17.68 3.73 6.18
N ILE A 257 -17.04 4.10 5.08
CA ILE A 257 -16.11 5.23 5.05
C ILE A 257 -16.85 6.56 5.28
N LYS A 258 -18.09 6.70 4.75
CA LYS A 258 -18.95 7.86 5.04
C LYS A 258 -19.27 7.97 6.51
N ILE A 259 -19.59 6.86 7.20
CA ILE A 259 -19.79 6.83 8.66
C ILE A 259 -18.53 7.33 9.38
N LEU A 260 -17.37 6.79 9.04
CA LEU A 260 -16.09 7.17 9.65
C LEU A 260 -15.76 8.64 9.42
N GLY A 261 -16.07 9.16 8.22
CA GLY A 261 -15.88 10.57 7.83
C GLY A 261 -17.02 11.52 8.28
N ARG A 262 -18.01 11.02 9.02
CA ARG A 262 -19.18 11.77 9.50
C ARG A 262 -20.00 12.39 8.37
N LEU A 263 -20.05 11.74 7.21
CA LEU A 263 -20.88 12.12 6.08
C LEU A 263 -22.29 11.53 6.20
N ASN A 264 -23.25 12.11 5.49
CA ASN A 264 -24.62 11.58 5.45
C ASN A 264 -24.71 10.36 4.54
N VAL A 265 -24.87 9.17 5.12
CA VAL A 265 -24.93 7.89 4.39
C VAL A 265 -26.19 7.78 3.53
N ALA A 266 -27.30 8.34 3.99
CA ALA A 266 -28.58 8.30 3.27
C ALA A 266 -28.60 9.19 2.02
N GLU A 267 -27.84 10.28 2.01
CA GLU A 267 -27.76 11.18 0.85
C GLU A 267 -26.70 10.66 -0.14
N LYS A 268 -27.17 10.20 -1.31
CA LYS A 268 -26.33 9.65 -2.39
C LYS A 268 -26.40 10.47 -3.69
N ARG A 269 -27.20 11.55 -3.70
CA ARG A 269 -27.50 12.37 -4.90
C ARG A 269 -26.72 13.67 -4.95
N LYS A 270 -26.04 14.04 -3.87
CA LYS A 270 -25.26 15.26 -3.76
C LYS A 270 -23.81 14.96 -3.42
N PRO A 271 -22.84 15.67 -3.98
CA PRO A 271 -21.46 15.60 -3.51
C PRO A 271 -21.37 15.93 -2.02
N GLN A 272 -20.45 15.26 -1.33
CA GLN A 272 -20.17 15.52 0.08
C GLN A 272 -18.67 15.48 0.29
N ASP A 273 -18.18 16.37 1.14
CA ASP A 273 -16.79 16.42 1.56
C ASP A 273 -16.69 16.21 3.07
N GLY A 274 -15.65 15.50 3.51
CA GLY A 274 -15.43 15.17 4.89
C GLY A 274 -14.00 14.84 5.22
N ARG A 275 -13.75 14.47 6.47
CA ARG A 275 -12.42 14.14 6.96
C ARG A 275 -12.48 12.90 7.84
N LEU A 276 -11.50 12.02 7.68
CA LEU A 276 -11.32 10.82 8.47
C LEU A 276 -9.96 10.86 9.15
N LYS A 277 -9.93 10.82 10.48
CA LYS A 277 -8.69 10.64 11.24
C LYS A 277 -8.43 9.15 11.45
N THR A 278 -7.21 8.74 11.17
CA THR A 278 -6.76 7.35 11.34
C THR A 278 -5.29 7.31 11.78
N ARG A 279 -4.75 6.11 11.92
CA ARG A 279 -3.33 5.90 12.21
C ARG A 279 -2.66 5.12 11.11
N THR A 280 -1.47 5.55 10.74
CA THR A 280 -0.62 4.78 9.82
C THR A 280 -0.15 3.46 10.47
N PRO A 281 0.33 2.49 9.71
CA PRO A 281 0.93 1.27 10.25
C PRO A 281 2.10 1.53 11.23
N LYS A 282 2.73 2.69 11.13
CA LYS A 282 3.78 3.15 12.05
C LYS A 282 3.24 3.79 13.35
N GLY A 283 1.92 3.85 13.53
CA GLY A 283 1.26 4.42 14.70
C GLY A 283 1.08 5.94 14.69
N GLN A 284 1.49 6.62 13.63
CA GLN A 284 1.34 8.08 13.48
C GLN A 284 -0.10 8.43 13.14
N GLU A 285 -0.62 9.51 13.72
CA GLU A 285 -1.94 10.03 13.36
C GLU A 285 -1.87 10.72 12.00
N THR A 286 -2.84 10.43 11.16
CA THR A 286 -3.00 11.05 9.84
C THR A 286 -4.46 11.36 9.56
N GLU A 287 -4.69 12.33 8.68
CA GLU A 287 -6.02 12.73 8.24
C GLU A 287 -6.19 12.41 6.74
N LEU A 288 -7.32 11.78 6.40
CA LEU A 288 -7.74 11.60 5.01
C LEU A 288 -8.86 12.57 4.70
N ARG A 289 -8.76 13.27 3.57
CA ARG A 289 -9.86 14.07 3.03
C ARG A 289 -10.72 13.18 2.14
N LEU A 290 -12.01 13.19 2.40
CA LEU A 290 -13.01 12.40 1.69
C LEU A 290 -13.80 13.30 0.78
N SER A 291 -14.01 12.87 -0.47
CA SER A 291 -14.95 13.53 -1.38
C SER A 291 -15.80 12.47 -2.09
N THR A 292 -17.11 12.65 -2.06
CA THR A 292 -18.05 11.77 -2.76
C THR A 292 -18.69 12.48 -3.93
N LEU A 293 -18.96 11.73 -5.00
CA LEU A 293 -19.58 12.24 -6.21
C LEU A 293 -20.63 11.24 -6.72
N PRO A 294 -21.89 11.64 -6.91
CA PRO A 294 -22.89 10.82 -7.58
C PRO A 294 -22.47 10.52 -9.03
N THR A 295 -22.54 9.27 -9.42
CA THR A 295 -22.29 8.83 -10.80
C THR A 295 -23.42 7.96 -11.32
N ALA A 296 -23.42 7.64 -12.62
CA ALA A 296 -24.47 6.83 -13.26
C ALA A 296 -24.61 5.43 -12.64
N PHE A 297 -23.56 4.88 -12.02
CA PHE A 297 -23.54 3.53 -11.43
C PHE A 297 -23.49 3.51 -9.90
N GLY A 298 -23.67 4.65 -9.25
CA GLY A 298 -23.62 4.80 -7.81
C GLY A 298 -22.69 5.92 -7.38
N GLU A 299 -22.45 6.01 -6.07
CA GLU A 299 -21.60 7.06 -5.50
C GLU A 299 -20.13 6.69 -5.62
N LYS A 300 -19.33 7.52 -6.30
CA LYS A 300 -17.87 7.45 -6.31
C LYS A 300 -17.33 8.11 -5.05
N LEU A 301 -16.26 7.54 -4.47
CA LEU A 301 -15.54 8.14 -3.34
C LEU A 301 -14.06 8.25 -3.68
N VAL A 302 -13.48 9.38 -3.31
CA VAL A 302 -12.03 9.62 -3.35
C VAL A 302 -11.57 9.98 -1.94
N MET A 303 -10.52 9.32 -1.48
CA MET A 303 -9.83 9.65 -0.24
C MET A 303 -8.44 10.13 -0.58
N ARG A 304 -8.10 11.36 -0.25
CA ARG A 304 -6.74 11.88 -0.33
C ARG A 304 -6.03 11.62 0.98
N ILE A 305 -4.91 10.93 0.91
CA ILE A 305 -4.07 10.62 2.07
C ILE A 305 -3.17 11.80 2.36
N PHE A 306 -3.22 12.26 3.58
CA PHE A 306 -2.32 13.28 4.11
C PHE A 306 -1.22 12.59 4.91
N ASP A 307 -0.01 12.64 4.39
CA ASP A 307 1.18 12.17 5.13
C ASP A 307 1.95 13.40 5.63
N PRO A 308 1.84 13.75 6.92
CA PRO A 308 2.55 14.91 7.46
C PRO A 308 4.07 14.76 7.36
N ASP A 309 4.59 13.53 7.38
CA ASP A 309 6.04 13.28 7.26
C ASP A 309 6.58 13.65 5.87
N VAL A 310 5.73 13.63 4.83
CA VAL A 310 6.12 14.02 3.47
C VAL A 310 6.44 15.50 3.38
N LEU A 311 5.76 16.33 4.17
CA LEU A 311 5.95 17.79 4.16
C LEU A 311 7.15 18.27 5.00
N VAL A 312 7.79 17.36 5.76
CA VAL A 312 8.91 17.68 6.67
C VAL A 312 10.20 16.99 6.24
N ARG A 313 10.26 16.48 5.01
CA ARG A 313 11.46 15.79 4.49
C ARG A 313 12.63 16.76 4.35
N SER A 314 13.84 16.29 4.67
CA SER A 314 15.05 17.02 4.34
C SER A 314 15.22 17.10 2.82
N PHE A 315 15.91 18.12 2.31
CA PHE A 315 16.14 18.26 0.87
C PHE A 315 16.88 17.06 0.26
N GLN A 316 17.77 16.40 1.04
CA GLN A 316 18.42 15.17 0.62
C GLN A 316 17.40 14.04 0.39
N GLN A 317 16.40 13.91 1.28
CA GLN A 317 15.30 12.96 1.14
C GLN A 317 14.36 13.30 -0.03
N LEU A 318 14.31 14.58 -0.42
CA LEU A 318 13.59 15.05 -1.62
C LEU A 318 14.36 14.81 -2.91
N GLY A 319 15.60 14.29 -2.84
CA GLY A 319 16.42 14.00 -4.01
C GLY A 319 17.26 15.18 -4.51
N PHE A 320 17.41 16.24 -3.72
CA PHE A 320 18.33 17.33 -4.05
C PHE A 320 19.77 16.84 -3.92
N ASP A 321 20.52 16.93 -4.99
CA ASP A 321 21.95 16.74 -4.93
C ASP A 321 22.64 17.93 -4.22
N GLN A 322 23.91 17.78 -3.89
CA GLN A 322 24.63 18.78 -3.11
C GLN A 322 24.76 20.14 -3.85
N SER A 323 24.87 20.11 -5.17
CA SER A 323 24.97 21.32 -6.00
C SER A 323 23.65 22.07 -6.02
N LEU A 324 22.55 21.35 -6.27
CA LEU A 324 21.19 21.92 -6.28
C LEU A 324 20.80 22.45 -4.89
N LEU A 325 21.17 21.73 -3.83
CA LEU A 325 20.92 22.18 -2.45
C LEU A 325 21.62 23.50 -2.13
N GLN A 326 22.89 23.65 -2.52
CA GLN A 326 23.63 24.89 -2.32
C GLN A 326 23.03 26.06 -3.11
N GLN A 327 22.61 25.81 -4.34
CA GLN A 327 21.92 26.84 -5.15
C GLN A 327 20.59 27.24 -4.51
N TRP A 328 19.78 26.27 -4.07
CA TRP A 328 18.50 26.49 -3.42
C TRP A 328 18.66 27.31 -2.15
N GLN A 329 19.60 26.96 -1.26
CA GLN A 329 19.89 27.68 -0.04
C GLN A 329 20.35 29.11 -0.31
N ARG A 330 21.20 29.31 -1.35
CA ARG A 330 21.62 30.66 -1.75
C ARG A 330 20.45 31.54 -2.19
N ILE A 331 19.49 30.95 -2.96
CA ILE A 331 18.31 31.69 -3.46
C ILE A 331 17.38 32.03 -2.28
N THR A 332 17.10 31.08 -1.39
CA THR A 332 16.17 31.24 -0.28
C THR A 332 16.69 32.15 0.84
N GLN A 333 18.00 32.40 0.91
CA GLN A 333 18.62 33.30 1.88
C GLN A 333 18.64 34.78 1.42
N ASN A 334 18.20 35.08 0.20
CA ASN A 334 18.10 36.48 -0.24
C ASN A 334 17.03 37.21 0.58
N SER A 335 17.34 38.42 0.98
CA SER A 335 16.47 39.28 1.79
C SER A 335 15.24 39.80 1.06
N HIS A 336 15.20 39.71 -0.26
CA HIS A 336 14.10 40.19 -1.11
C HIS A 336 14.05 39.41 -2.43
N GLY A 337 12.85 39.29 -2.98
CA GLY A 337 12.62 38.61 -4.25
C GLY A 337 11.37 37.75 -4.22
N ILE A 338 11.14 37.07 -5.32
CA ILE A 338 10.04 36.10 -5.49
C ILE A 338 10.65 34.77 -5.98
N ILE A 339 10.27 33.67 -5.34
CA ILE A 339 10.61 32.31 -5.76
C ILE A 339 9.33 31.65 -6.26
N LEU A 340 9.32 31.23 -7.52
CA LEU A 340 8.20 30.54 -8.14
C LEU A 340 8.54 29.06 -8.26
N VAL A 341 7.71 28.17 -7.64
CA VAL A 341 7.82 26.72 -7.74
C VAL A 341 6.72 26.20 -8.65
N THR A 342 7.10 25.60 -9.79
CA THR A 342 6.16 25.11 -10.79
C THR A 342 6.30 23.60 -11.00
N GLY A 343 5.22 22.96 -11.47
CA GLY A 343 5.22 21.53 -11.80
C GLY A 343 3.82 20.92 -11.76
N PRO A 344 3.65 19.69 -12.26
CA PRO A 344 2.36 19.00 -12.21
C PRO A 344 1.94 18.64 -10.79
N THR A 345 0.68 18.22 -10.63
CA THR A 345 0.19 17.71 -9.34
C THR A 345 1.02 16.48 -8.92
N GLY A 346 1.39 16.41 -7.64
CA GLY A 346 2.20 15.31 -7.11
C GLY A 346 3.71 15.42 -7.35
N SER A 347 4.20 16.53 -7.98
CA SER A 347 5.64 16.74 -8.23
C SER A 347 6.45 17.20 -7.00
N GLY A 348 5.81 17.40 -5.85
CA GLY A 348 6.49 17.83 -4.63
C GLY A 348 6.58 19.35 -4.41
N LYS A 349 5.79 20.16 -5.16
CA LYS A 349 5.79 21.64 -4.99
C LYS A 349 5.58 22.06 -3.54
N THR A 350 4.46 21.64 -2.95
CA THR A 350 4.08 21.97 -1.58
C THR A 350 5.12 21.47 -0.58
N THR A 351 5.63 20.25 -0.78
CA THR A 351 6.68 19.66 0.06
C THR A 351 7.96 20.52 0.03
N THR A 352 8.40 20.94 -1.16
CA THR A 352 9.58 21.79 -1.32
C THR A 352 9.38 23.16 -0.62
N LEU A 353 8.20 23.76 -0.77
CA LEU A 353 7.86 25.02 -0.11
C LEU A 353 7.88 24.88 1.42
N TYR A 354 7.16 23.89 1.97
CA TYR A 354 7.12 23.65 3.42
C TYR A 354 8.50 23.33 4.00
N SER A 355 9.30 22.48 3.35
CA SER A 355 10.66 22.18 3.76
C SER A 355 11.55 23.44 3.75
N SER A 356 11.37 24.33 2.78
CA SER A 356 12.09 25.61 2.69
C SER A 356 11.68 26.54 3.83
N LEU A 357 10.38 26.74 4.01
CA LEU A 357 9.87 27.62 5.06
C LEU A 357 10.28 27.15 6.46
N LYS A 358 10.25 25.85 6.71
CA LYS A 358 10.64 25.27 7.99
C LYS A 358 12.12 25.50 8.32
N GLN A 359 12.99 25.54 7.30
CA GLN A 359 14.40 25.90 7.52
C GLN A 359 14.61 27.41 7.78
N LEU A 360 13.74 28.24 7.23
CA LEU A 360 13.80 29.69 7.36
C LEU A 360 13.08 30.21 8.61
N ALA A 361 12.07 29.47 9.09
CA ALA A 361 11.29 29.84 10.27
C ALA A 361 12.14 29.71 11.54
N THR A 362 12.56 30.85 12.07
CA THR A 362 13.23 30.98 13.36
C THR A 362 12.35 31.83 14.30
N GLU A 363 12.69 31.91 15.57
CA GLU A 363 11.97 32.79 16.50
C GLU A 363 12.01 34.28 16.13
N GLN A 364 12.90 34.64 15.22
CA GLN A 364 13.10 36.03 14.76
C GLN A 364 12.45 36.31 13.37
N VAL A 365 11.82 35.30 12.73
CA VAL A 365 11.27 35.38 11.37
C VAL A 365 9.79 35.13 11.38
N ASN A 366 9.02 36.12 10.96
CA ASN A 366 7.56 36.02 10.81
C ASN A 366 7.20 35.40 9.47
N VAL A 367 6.93 34.08 9.48
CA VAL A 367 6.48 33.34 8.30
C VAL A 367 4.95 33.31 8.25
N CYS A 368 4.39 33.85 7.15
CA CYS A 368 2.95 33.87 6.90
C CYS A 368 2.61 33.07 5.65
N THR A 369 1.51 32.32 5.69
CA THR A 369 1.05 31.56 4.52
C THR A 369 -0.42 31.85 4.19
N ILE A 370 -0.77 31.69 2.90
CA ILE A 370 -2.16 31.71 2.42
C ILE A 370 -2.35 30.45 1.58
N GLU A 371 -3.33 29.65 1.92
CA GLU A 371 -3.50 28.31 1.35
C GLU A 371 -4.99 28.00 1.11
N ASP A 372 -5.28 27.18 0.10
CA ASP A 372 -6.64 26.70 -0.20
C ASP A 372 -6.64 25.21 -0.55
N PRO A 373 -6.82 24.38 0.49
CA PRO A 373 -6.80 24.65 1.93
C PRO A 373 -5.37 24.54 2.52
N ILE A 374 -5.21 24.84 3.83
CA ILE A 374 -3.95 24.54 4.56
C ILE A 374 -3.69 23.04 4.48
N GLU A 375 -2.51 22.68 3.95
CA GLU A 375 -2.14 21.28 3.78
C GLU A 375 -1.68 20.65 5.10
N MET A 376 -0.90 21.35 5.90
CA MET A 376 -0.44 20.91 7.21
C MET A 376 -0.40 22.10 8.18
N LEU A 377 -0.86 21.89 9.39
CA LEU A 377 -0.70 22.86 10.46
C LEU A 377 0.76 22.82 10.98
N GLU A 378 1.46 23.93 10.83
CA GLU A 378 2.84 24.09 11.33
C GLU A 378 2.86 25.20 12.37
N PRO A 379 3.16 24.86 13.65
CA PRO A 379 3.09 25.83 14.74
C PRO A 379 4.01 27.07 14.59
N SER A 380 5.04 26.94 13.78
CA SER A 380 5.98 28.03 13.50
C SER A 380 5.53 29.00 12.41
N PHE A 381 4.35 28.76 11.78
CA PHE A 381 3.81 29.60 10.71
C PHE A 381 2.50 30.27 11.13
N ASN A 382 2.28 31.47 10.62
CA ASN A 382 0.99 32.14 10.68
C ASN A 382 0.18 31.79 9.41
N GLN A 383 -0.64 30.75 9.49
CA GLN A 383 -1.30 30.15 8.34
C GLN A 383 -2.74 30.66 8.20
N MET A 384 -3.05 31.28 7.06
CA MET A 384 -4.39 31.71 6.68
C MET A 384 -4.96 30.73 5.64
N GLN A 385 -6.16 30.23 5.89
CA GLN A 385 -6.91 29.47 4.90
C GLN A 385 -7.90 30.36 4.15
N VAL A 386 -7.93 30.24 2.83
CA VAL A 386 -8.97 30.82 1.97
C VAL A 386 -10.35 30.30 2.41
N ASN A 387 -11.35 31.21 2.45
CA ASN A 387 -12.70 30.86 2.82
C ASN A 387 -13.70 31.54 1.87
N HIS A 388 -14.11 30.81 0.85
CA HIS A 388 -15.05 31.28 -0.16
C HIS A 388 -16.43 31.62 0.39
N ALA A 389 -16.85 31.04 1.54
CA ALA A 389 -18.16 31.31 2.12
C ALA A 389 -18.30 32.75 2.68
N ILE A 390 -17.17 33.39 2.99
CA ILE A 390 -17.11 34.77 3.46
C ILE A 390 -16.32 35.66 2.49
N GLU A 391 -16.16 35.23 1.24
CA GLU A 391 -15.46 35.96 0.19
C GLU A 391 -13.98 36.28 0.50
N LEU A 392 -13.33 35.52 1.40
CA LEU A 392 -11.93 35.68 1.77
C LEU A 392 -11.05 34.86 0.82
N GLY A 393 -10.57 35.49 -0.24
CA GLY A 393 -9.71 34.91 -1.27
C GLY A 393 -8.20 35.15 -1.06
N PHE A 394 -7.37 34.68 -1.99
CA PHE A 394 -5.93 34.94 -1.98
C PHE A 394 -5.56 36.39 -1.97
N ALA A 395 -6.21 37.20 -2.84
CA ALA A 395 -5.93 38.66 -2.95
C ALA A 395 -6.23 39.39 -1.63
N ASP A 396 -7.31 39.05 -0.95
CA ASP A 396 -7.68 39.66 0.32
C ASP A 396 -6.74 39.23 1.43
N GLY A 397 -6.33 37.96 1.41
CA GLY A 397 -5.31 37.42 2.30
C GLY A 397 -3.98 38.14 2.16
N VAL A 398 -3.46 38.29 0.95
CA VAL A 398 -2.22 39.07 0.70
C VAL A 398 -2.30 40.46 1.26
N ARG A 399 -3.40 41.22 0.95
CA ARG A 399 -3.61 42.56 1.50
C ARG A 399 -3.64 42.57 3.04
N ALA A 400 -4.19 41.54 3.66
CA ALA A 400 -4.22 41.42 5.11
C ALA A 400 -2.84 41.16 5.69
N LEU A 401 -2.10 40.20 5.10
CA LEU A 401 -0.76 39.81 5.55
C LEU A 401 0.26 40.95 5.45
N MET A 402 0.17 41.81 4.43
CA MET A 402 1.03 42.98 4.29
C MET A 402 0.96 43.94 5.51
N ARG A 403 -0.04 43.82 6.36
CA ARG A 403 -0.20 44.61 7.60
C ARG A 403 0.17 43.83 8.86
N GLN A 404 0.67 42.63 8.71
CA GLN A 404 1.05 41.72 9.83
C GLN A 404 2.57 41.64 10.00
N ASP A 405 3.32 42.57 9.41
CA ASP A 405 4.78 42.65 9.46
C ASP A 405 5.45 41.29 9.08
N PRO A 406 5.13 40.74 7.90
CA PRO A 406 5.68 39.46 7.48
C PRO A 406 7.08 39.59 6.92
N ASP A 407 8.00 38.71 7.32
CA ASP A 407 9.32 38.59 6.69
C ASP A 407 9.25 37.70 5.47
N ILE A 408 8.42 36.65 5.54
CA ILE A 408 8.23 35.68 4.43
C ILE A 408 6.73 35.44 4.23
N ILE A 409 6.29 35.54 2.97
CA ILE A 409 4.91 35.19 2.58
C ILE A 409 4.96 34.03 1.60
N MET A 410 4.22 32.95 1.89
CA MET A 410 3.96 31.87 0.96
C MET A 410 2.53 31.91 0.48
N ILE A 411 2.35 31.83 -0.84
CA ILE A 411 1.04 31.72 -1.50
C ILE A 411 0.95 30.32 -2.08
N GLY A 412 -0.03 29.53 -1.61
CA GLY A 412 -0.14 28.10 -1.93
C GLY A 412 -0.35 27.82 -3.41
N GLU A 413 -1.08 28.69 -4.10
CA GLU A 413 -1.30 28.62 -5.56
C GLU A 413 -1.59 30.00 -6.17
N ILE A 414 -1.35 30.10 -7.49
CA ILE A 414 -1.55 31.30 -8.26
C ILE A 414 -2.46 31.01 -9.47
#